data_3e4c2c0c03f84274aa9482c80998b7ad
#
_entry.id   3e4c2c0c03f84274aa9482c80998b7ad
#
_cell.length_a   1.000
_cell.length_b   1.000
_cell.length_c   1.000
_cell.angle_alpha   90.00
_cell.angle_beta   90.00
_cell.angle_gamma   90.00
#
_symmetry.space_group_name_H-M   'P 1'
#
loop_
_entity.id
_entity.type
_entity.pdbx_description
1 polymer ?
#
loop_
_entity_poly.entity_id
_entity_poly.type
_entity_poly.pdbx_seq_one_letter_code
_entity_poly.pdbx_strand_id
1 'polypeptide(L)'
;NAKFDVKVEPAGIGQNTISVIVSSFDDKPLDDISGLKVKVSNPQKNISPILAEVSETVQNSITKYTADTTFGFAGNWQIELEAQREQNSNENTIFNLQIKPTLNDIRTEITEYEFPADETAPLFPVYDGKNLWISDAQKPRLWKFSLEDEQFTPYTFDGLTTIFMDIGKDGKIWFTDTPNSKIGSFDPKTEQFETIQLPQFNLVSKKSLPTSVGVDNDNDVWIAVIDQSLLLEYNQSTKKFKIINTITPEAGPTAIEIDDSNNVWFAESLVGKLGKIDGETKELTEYAPEEPMAEPFALMIDKDENIWIAEHIGPAVTKYNPILDNFEKITISNPESLPFGMAIDKYDNMWIAQHVIDSLVVYDQNNQQMMEVPIPTEGSFTQFVIADDNGDIWFVEQRGGKL
;
A
#
# COMPACT_ATOMS: atom_id res chain seq x y z
N ASN A 1 -27.03 28.63 5.44
CA ASN A 1 -26.29 27.36 5.28
C ASN A 1 -24.80 27.65 5.15
N ALA A 2 -24.00 27.06 6.03
CA ALA A 2 -22.54 27.19 6.04
C ALA A 2 -21.85 25.85 5.70
N LYS A 3 -20.71 25.95 5.01
CA LYS A 3 -19.79 24.87 4.78
C LYS A 3 -18.63 25.00 5.78
N PHE A 4 -18.22 23.90 6.37
CA PHE A 4 -17.08 23.83 7.27
C PHE A 4 -15.97 23.04 6.58
N ASP A 5 -14.83 23.69 6.38
CA ASP A 5 -13.60 23.04 5.96
C ASP A 5 -12.71 22.85 7.19
N VAL A 6 -12.39 21.60 7.51
CA VAL A 6 -11.79 21.23 8.79
C VAL A 6 -10.53 20.41 8.56
N LYS A 7 -9.45 20.82 9.21
CA LYS A 7 -8.18 20.11 9.23
C LYS A 7 -7.76 19.90 10.68
N VAL A 8 -7.33 18.70 11.02
CA VAL A 8 -6.78 18.36 12.34
C VAL A 8 -5.36 17.84 12.17
N GLU A 9 -4.42 18.45 12.86
CA GLU A 9 -2.99 18.09 12.76
C GLU A 9 -2.36 17.99 14.16
N PRO A 10 -1.59 16.92 14.41
CA PRO A 10 -1.23 15.79 13.54
C PRO A 10 -2.30 14.68 13.46
N ALA A 11 -3.47 14.83 14.07
CA ALA A 11 -4.54 13.82 14.18
C ALA A 11 -4.10 12.55 14.95
N GLY A 12 -3.22 12.72 15.93
CA GLY A 12 -2.64 11.69 16.77
C GLY A 12 -2.94 11.85 18.26
N ILE A 13 -2.46 10.92 19.07
CA ILE A 13 -2.50 11.05 20.54
C ILE A 13 -1.61 12.22 20.96
N GLY A 14 -2.08 13.02 21.93
CA GLY A 14 -1.38 14.20 22.38
C GLY A 14 -2.01 15.51 21.91
N GLN A 15 -1.20 16.55 21.81
CA GLN A 15 -1.65 17.87 21.38
C GLN A 15 -1.95 17.91 19.90
N ASN A 16 -3.07 18.51 19.55
CA ASN A 16 -3.52 18.68 18.17
C ASN A 16 -4.10 20.08 17.98
N THR A 17 -3.99 20.59 16.76
CA THR A 17 -4.64 21.84 16.35
C THR A 17 -5.75 21.54 15.36
N ILE A 18 -6.98 21.96 15.68
CA ILE A 18 -8.14 21.90 14.80
C ILE A 18 -8.21 23.23 14.07
N SER A 19 -8.04 23.21 12.75
CA SER A 19 -8.18 24.40 11.90
C SER A 19 -9.52 24.35 11.17
N VAL A 20 -10.29 25.44 11.19
CA VAL A 20 -11.63 25.52 10.59
C VAL A 20 -11.77 26.77 9.77
N ILE A 21 -12.24 26.63 8.54
CA ILE A 21 -12.72 27.75 7.70
C ILE A 21 -14.22 27.57 7.52
N VAL A 22 -14.98 28.66 7.74
CA VAL A 22 -16.44 28.67 7.55
C VAL A 22 -16.77 29.52 6.34
N SER A 23 -17.43 28.91 5.36
CA SER A 23 -17.80 29.58 4.10
C SER A 23 -19.24 29.27 3.68
N SER A 24 -19.72 29.94 2.64
CA SER A 24 -20.93 29.53 1.93
C SER A 24 -20.63 28.29 1.06
N PHE A 25 -21.67 27.64 0.54
CA PHE A 25 -21.49 26.51 -0.39
C PHE A 25 -20.83 26.89 -1.72
N ASP A 26 -20.75 28.20 -2.03
CA ASP A 26 -20.03 28.75 -3.19
C ASP A 26 -18.56 29.12 -2.83
N ASP A 27 -18.04 28.64 -1.71
CA ASP A 27 -16.70 28.92 -1.16
C ASP A 27 -16.41 30.41 -0.92
N LYS A 28 -17.46 31.23 -0.70
CA LYS A 28 -17.31 32.64 -0.37
C LYS A 28 -17.28 32.84 1.14
N PRO A 29 -16.49 33.80 1.64
CA PRO A 29 -16.56 34.20 3.05
C PRO A 29 -17.96 34.58 3.48
N LEU A 30 -18.30 34.23 4.72
CA LEU A 30 -19.55 34.68 5.38
C LEU A 30 -19.22 35.82 6.33
N ASP A 31 -19.73 37.03 6.02
CA ASP A 31 -19.41 38.26 6.75
C ASP A 31 -20.12 38.36 8.10
N ASP A 32 -21.10 37.50 8.39
CA ASP A 32 -21.91 37.50 9.62
C ASP A 32 -21.48 36.43 10.65
N ILE A 33 -20.32 35.79 10.50
CA ILE A 33 -19.76 34.90 11.50
C ILE A 33 -19.12 35.72 12.62
N SER A 34 -19.68 35.64 13.84
CA SER A 34 -19.16 36.32 15.02
C SER A 34 -18.26 35.47 15.91
N GLY A 35 -18.15 34.19 15.63
CA GLY A 35 -17.28 33.27 16.33
C GLY A 35 -17.53 31.81 16.01
N LEU A 36 -16.62 30.95 16.47
CA LEU A 36 -16.71 29.49 16.35
C LEU A 36 -16.55 28.86 17.74
N LYS A 37 -17.41 27.91 18.07
CA LYS A 37 -17.17 27.00 19.20
C LYS A 37 -16.78 25.65 18.68
N VAL A 38 -15.75 25.07 19.30
CA VAL A 38 -15.23 23.73 19.00
C VAL A 38 -15.32 22.88 20.26
N LYS A 39 -16.04 21.78 20.18
CA LYS A 39 -16.11 20.80 21.28
C LYS A 39 -15.59 19.46 20.79
N VAL A 40 -14.84 18.78 21.62
CA VAL A 40 -14.34 17.43 21.38
C VAL A 40 -14.89 16.46 22.42
N SER A 41 -15.28 15.27 22.01
CA SER A 41 -15.83 14.24 22.88
C SER A 41 -15.47 12.84 22.38
N ASN A 42 -15.59 11.85 23.25
CA ASN A 42 -15.53 10.45 22.83
C ASN A 42 -16.69 9.69 23.50
N PRO A 43 -17.83 9.57 22.81
CA PRO A 43 -19.02 8.90 23.34
C PRO A 43 -18.78 7.42 23.67
N GLN A 44 -17.92 6.72 22.92
CA GLN A 44 -17.62 5.30 23.14
C GLN A 44 -16.89 5.08 24.47
N LYS A 45 -16.13 6.05 24.93
CA LYS A 45 -15.41 6.05 26.20
C LYS A 45 -16.09 6.90 27.30
N ASN A 46 -17.32 7.35 27.06
CA ASN A 46 -18.10 8.20 27.96
C ASN A 46 -17.41 9.53 28.32
N ILE A 47 -16.63 10.10 27.39
CA ILE A 47 -16.03 11.41 27.55
C ILE A 47 -17.03 12.47 27.06
N SER A 48 -17.49 13.29 28.00
CA SER A 48 -18.38 14.41 27.72
C SER A 48 -17.70 15.48 26.86
N PRO A 49 -18.47 16.27 26.08
CA PRO A 49 -17.91 17.34 25.27
C PRO A 49 -17.06 18.32 26.07
N ILE A 50 -15.83 18.52 25.64
CA ILE A 50 -14.85 19.47 26.20
C ILE A 50 -14.78 20.63 25.21
N LEU A 51 -15.00 21.86 25.70
CA LEU A 51 -14.89 23.06 24.90
C LEU A 51 -13.41 23.42 24.72
N ALA A 52 -12.94 23.54 23.49
CA ALA A 52 -11.60 24.02 23.17
C ALA A 52 -11.58 25.55 23.09
N GLU A 53 -10.45 26.16 23.47
CA GLU A 53 -10.23 27.59 23.28
C GLU A 53 -9.95 27.86 21.80
N VAL A 54 -10.70 28.79 21.21
CA VAL A 54 -10.61 29.12 19.79
C VAL A 54 -9.96 30.48 19.61
N SER A 55 -8.95 30.55 18.75
CA SER A 55 -8.35 31.77 18.25
C SER A 55 -8.71 31.98 16.78
N GLU A 56 -8.74 33.23 16.33
CA GLU A 56 -9.05 33.57 14.94
C GLU A 56 -7.89 34.32 14.28
N THR A 57 -7.69 34.08 12.99
CA THR A 57 -6.73 34.79 12.16
C THR A 57 -7.39 35.13 10.83
N VAL A 58 -7.30 36.40 10.42
CA VAL A 58 -7.85 36.88 9.14
C VAL A 58 -6.70 37.05 8.15
N GLN A 59 -6.77 36.35 7.03
CA GLN A 59 -5.80 36.49 5.94
C GLN A 59 -6.57 36.52 4.60
N ASN A 60 -6.29 37.53 3.77
CA ASN A 60 -6.95 37.71 2.46
C ASN A 60 -8.48 37.65 2.52
N SER A 61 -9.08 38.29 3.53
CA SER A 61 -10.54 38.28 3.79
C SER A 61 -11.14 36.92 4.15
N ILE A 62 -10.31 35.92 4.44
CA ILE A 62 -10.74 34.62 4.94
C ILE A 62 -10.41 34.53 6.42
N THR A 63 -11.42 34.26 7.25
CA THR A 63 -11.21 34.00 8.68
C THR A 63 -10.94 32.51 8.88
N LYS A 64 -9.76 32.21 9.43
CA LYS A 64 -9.39 30.88 9.87
C LYS A 64 -9.48 30.83 11.39
N TYR A 65 -10.22 29.87 11.90
CA TYR A 65 -10.31 29.55 13.32
C TYR A 65 -9.36 28.40 13.66
N THR A 66 -8.66 28.51 14.77
CA THR A 66 -7.78 27.45 15.28
C THR A 66 -8.13 27.14 16.73
N ALA A 67 -8.21 25.86 17.06
CA ALA A 67 -8.49 25.38 18.41
C ALA A 67 -7.49 24.31 18.79
N ASP A 68 -6.73 24.53 19.87
CA ASP A 68 -5.83 23.53 20.39
C ASP A 68 -6.58 22.58 21.33
N THR A 69 -6.34 21.29 21.17
CA THR A 69 -6.94 20.23 21.97
C THR A 69 -5.95 19.10 22.23
N THR A 70 -6.27 18.24 23.19
CA THR A 70 -5.47 17.06 23.47
C THR A 70 -6.34 15.82 23.39
N PHE A 71 -5.97 14.89 22.50
CA PHE A 71 -6.58 13.56 22.47
C PHE A 71 -5.75 12.63 23.34
N GLY A 72 -6.34 12.14 24.45
CA GLY A 72 -5.64 11.35 25.46
C GLY A 72 -5.39 9.88 25.07
N PHE A 73 -6.01 9.39 24.01
CA PHE A 73 -5.90 8.00 23.52
C PHE A 73 -6.44 7.89 22.09
N ALA A 74 -6.07 6.82 21.42
CA ALA A 74 -6.54 6.46 20.08
C ALA A 74 -8.02 6.05 20.06
N GLY A 75 -8.64 6.19 18.90
CA GLY A 75 -10.03 5.78 18.67
C GLY A 75 -10.89 6.90 18.08
N ASN A 76 -12.19 6.63 18.00
CA ASN A 76 -13.16 7.55 17.38
C ASN A 76 -13.52 8.68 18.32
N TRP A 77 -13.12 9.89 17.96
CA TRP A 77 -13.50 11.12 18.62
C TRP A 77 -14.56 11.85 17.80
N GLN A 78 -15.41 12.63 18.46
CA GLN A 78 -16.37 13.52 17.82
C GLN A 78 -15.94 14.96 18.02
N ILE A 79 -15.97 15.71 16.92
CA ILE A 79 -15.75 17.16 16.92
C ILE A 79 -17.08 17.81 16.53
N GLU A 80 -17.63 18.60 17.46
CA GLU A 80 -18.82 19.42 17.25
C GLU A 80 -18.37 20.86 17.02
N LEU A 81 -18.79 21.43 15.91
CA LEU A 81 -18.56 22.82 15.53
C LEU A 81 -19.88 23.60 15.56
N GLU A 82 -19.86 24.76 16.18
CA GLU A 82 -20.98 25.73 16.18
C GLU A 82 -20.46 27.06 15.67
N ALA A 83 -20.82 27.43 14.44
CA ALA A 83 -20.57 28.78 13.93
C ALA A 83 -21.65 29.73 14.44
N GLN A 84 -21.24 30.74 15.21
CA GLN A 84 -22.12 31.78 15.74
C GLN A 84 -22.33 32.86 14.68
N ARG A 85 -23.57 33.23 14.46
CA ARG A 85 -23.96 34.22 13.43
C ARG A 85 -24.66 35.42 14.03
N GLU A 86 -24.34 36.62 13.55
CA GLU A 86 -24.95 37.85 14.03
C GLU A 86 -26.37 38.07 13.48
N GLN A 87 -26.61 37.66 12.23
CA GLN A 87 -27.86 37.98 11.52
C GLN A 87 -28.72 36.75 11.21
N ASN A 88 -28.21 35.55 11.45
CA ASN A 88 -28.86 34.29 11.15
C ASN A 88 -28.81 33.35 12.36
N SER A 89 -29.49 32.20 12.27
CA SER A 89 -29.34 31.15 13.26
C SER A 89 -27.94 30.54 13.20
N ASN A 90 -27.41 30.13 14.35
CA ASN A 90 -26.14 29.41 14.41
C ASN A 90 -26.21 28.14 13.57
N GLU A 91 -25.06 27.78 12.95
CA GLU A 91 -24.93 26.60 12.16
C GLU A 91 -24.05 25.57 12.92
N ASN A 92 -24.52 24.32 12.99
CA ASN A 92 -23.84 23.27 13.73
C ASN A 92 -23.50 22.11 12.81
N THR A 93 -22.35 21.49 13.06
CA THR A 93 -21.98 20.22 12.43
C THR A 93 -21.24 19.34 13.42
N ILE A 94 -21.32 18.03 13.23
CA ILE A 94 -20.57 17.03 14.00
C ILE A 94 -19.92 16.10 12.99
N PHE A 95 -18.65 15.81 13.18
CA PHE A 95 -17.95 14.79 12.41
C PHE A 95 -17.12 13.90 13.33
N ASN A 96 -16.89 12.68 12.88
CA ASN A 96 -16.05 11.73 13.57
C ASN A 96 -14.61 11.87 13.09
N LEU A 97 -13.65 11.83 14.02
CA LEU A 97 -12.23 11.85 13.77
C LEU A 97 -11.63 10.60 14.37
N GLN A 98 -10.95 9.80 13.55
CA GLN A 98 -10.16 8.68 14.02
C GLN A 98 -8.80 9.19 14.47
N ILE A 99 -8.51 9.11 15.77
CA ILE A 99 -7.19 9.39 16.34
C ILE A 99 -6.36 8.12 16.29
N LYS A 100 -5.19 8.22 15.65
CA LYS A 100 -4.26 7.11 15.47
C LYS A 100 -3.54 6.76 16.77
N PRO A 101 -3.27 5.47 17.05
CA PRO A 101 -2.36 5.08 18.11
C PRO A 101 -0.92 5.52 17.79
N THR A 102 -0.11 5.76 18.81
CA THR A 102 1.35 5.82 18.62
C THR A 102 1.91 4.39 18.50
N LEU A 103 3.12 4.23 17.97
CA LEU A 103 3.75 2.89 17.91
C LEU A 103 3.82 2.22 19.28
N ASN A 104 4.00 2.98 20.36
CA ASN A 104 4.00 2.45 21.73
C ASN A 104 2.63 1.91 22.19
N ASP A 105 1.55 2.31 21.54
CA ASP A 105 0.18 1.86 21.85
C ASP A 105 -0.24 0.69 20.96
N ILE A 106 0.50 0.41 19.88
CA ILE A 106 0.26 -0.74 19.01
C ILE A 106 0.62 -2.00 19.81
N ARG A 107 -0.37 -2.82 20.05
CA ARG A 107 -0.18 -4.17 20.59
C ARG A 107 -0.25 -5.13 19.43
N THR A 108 0.87 -5.77 19.16
CA THR A 108 0.97 -6.81 18.15
C THR A 108 0.73 -8.17 18.81
N GLU A 109 -0.19 -8.94 18.23
CA GLU A 109 -0.39 -10.35 18.53
C GLU A 109 -0.21 -11.08 17.21
N ILE A 110 0.73 -12.00 17.13
CA ILE A 110 0.97 -12.80 15.93
C ILE A 110 0.30 -14.15 16.14
N THR A 111 -0.58 -14.50 15.22
CA THR A 111 -1.19 -15.82 15.14
C THR A 111 -0.62 -16.53 13.91
N GLU A 112 -0.08 -17.71 14.09
CA GLU A 112 0.52 -18.49 13.02
C GLU A 112 -0.43 -19.62 12.61
N TYR A 113 -0.63 -19.78 11.30
CA TYR A 113 -1.43 -20.85 10.70
C TYR A 113 -0.51 -21.74 9.86
N GLU A 114 -0.38 -23.00 10.25
CA GLU A 114 0.42 -23.99 9.51
C GLU A 114 -0.29 -24.42 8.23
N PHE A 115 0.43 -24.42 7.11
CA PHE A 115 -0.12 -24.97 5.88
C PHE A 115 -0.33 -26.50 6.02
N PRO A 116 -1.52 -27.01 5.59
CA PRO A 116 -1.87 -28.42 5.82
C PRO A 116 -1.21 -29.39 4.84
N ALA A 117 -0.01 -29.11 4.41
CA ALA A 117 0.77 -29.96 3.51
C ALA A 117 2.27 -29.77 3.71
N ASP A 118 2.99 -30.89 3.73
CA ASP A 118 4.44 -30.88 3.75
C ASP A 118 5.02 -30.24 2.48
N GLU A 119 6.25 -29.75 2.58
CA GLU A 119 7.01 -29.15 1.47
C GLU A 119 6.26 -27.95 0.84
N THR A 120 5.71 -27.07 1.66
CA THR A 120 5.12 -25.80 1.24
C THR A 120 6.14 -24.68 1.42
N ALA A 121 6.31 -23.85 0.39
CA ALA A 121 7.08 -22.61 0.44
C ALA A 121 6.19 -21.43 0.03
N PRO A 122 5.32 -20.94 0.97
CA PRO A 122 4.44 -19.83 0.67
C PRO A 122 5.26 -18.59 0.38
N LEU A 123 4.88 -17.84 -0.65
CA LEU A 123 5.71 -16.71 -1.06
C LEU A 123 4.95 -15.40 -1.17
N PHE A 124 3.97 -15.32 -2.04
CA PHE A 124 3.31 -14.06 -2.36
C PHE A 124 1.84 -14.11 -2.00
N PRO A 125 1.38 -13.31 -1.04
CA PRO A 125 -0.04 -13.21 -0.68
C PRO A 125 -0.72 -12.11 -1.50
N VAL A 126 -1.97 -12.34 -1.92
CA VAL A 126 -2.89 -11.31 -2.43
C VAL A 126 -4.26 -11.47 -1.76
N TYR A 127 -5.00 -10.37 -1.62
CA TYR A 127 -6.27 -10.32 -0.91
C TYR A 127 -7.42 -9.99 -1.86
N ASP A 128 -8.51 -10.77 -1.82
CA ASP A 128 -9.68 -10.60 -2.71
C ASP A 128 -10.90 -9.94 -2.04
N GLY A 129 -10.72 -9.37 -0.84
CA GLY A 129 -11.80 -8.80 -0.03
C GLY A 129 -12.44 -9.81 0.96
N LYS A 130 -12.05 -11.09 0.91
CA LYS A 130 -12.55 -12.16 1.79
C LYS A 130 -11.53 -13.23 2.11
N ASN A 131 -10.64 -13.49 1.18
CA ASN A 131 -9.68 -14.57 1.25
C ASN A 131 -8.29 -14.05 0.93
N LEU A 132 -7.29 -14.69 1.51
CA LEU A 132 -5.93 -14.57 1.04
C LEU A 132 -5.65 -15.68 0.04
N TRP A 133 -5.03 -15.31 -1.07
CA TRP A 133 -4.52 -16.25 -2.05
C TRP A 133 -3.00 -16.22 -1.97
N ILE A 134 -2.37 -17.37 -1.80
CA ILE A 134 -0.94 -17.45 -1.51
C ILE A 134 -0.28 -18.37 -2.55
N SER A 135 0.76 -17.87 -3.20
CA SER A 135 1.58 -18.66 -4.12
C SER A 135 2.45 -19.66 -3.36
N ASP A 136 2.80 -20.76 -4.03
CA ASP A 136 3.72 -21.75 -3.51
C ASP A 136 4.95 -21.85 -4.43
N ALA A 137 6.10 -21.37 -3.96
CA ALA A 137 7.33 -21.34 -4.75
C ALA A 137 7.96 -22.73 -4.97
N GLN A 138 7.55 -23.73 -4.23
CA GLN A 138 8.11 -25.07 -4.30
C GLN A 138 7.25 -26.07 -5.08
N LYS A 139 5.93 -25.90 -5.03
CA LYS A 139 4.98 -26.84 -5.64
C LYS A 139 4.05 -26.11 -6.62
N PRO A 140 3.54 -26.79 -7.66
CA PRO A 140 2.55 -26.23 -8.58
C PRO A 140 1.18 -26.13 -7.90
N ARG A 141 1.06 -25.16 -7.01
CA ARG A 141 -0.08 -25.03 -6.12
C ARG A 141 -0.35 -23.57 -5.80
N LEU A 142 -1.63 -23.24 -5.71
CA LEU A 142 -2.14 -21.98 -5.20
C LEU A 142 -2.97 -22.29 -3.95
N TRP A 143 -2.72 -21.58 -2.88
CA TRP A 143 -3.45 -21.71 -1.65
C TRP A 143 -4.50 -20.61 -1.54
N LYS A 144 -5.69 -20.98 -1.08
CA LYS A 144 -6.68 -20.04 -0.60
C LYS A 144 -6.81 -20.21 0.91
N PHE A 145 -6.70 -19.12 1.65
CA PHE A 145 -7.02 -19.04 3.08
C PHE A 145 -8.26 -18.18 3.26
N SER A 146 -9.32 -18.75 3.81
CA SER A 146 -10.57 -18.05 4.08
C SER A 146 -10.48 -17.33 5.42
N LEU A 147 -10.70 -16.01 5.43
CA LEU A 147 -10.70 -15.23 6.67
C LEU A 147 -11.94 -15.46 7.53
N GLU A 148 -13.01 -16.08 6.98
CA GLU A 148 -14.25 -16.36 7.71
C GLU A 148 -14.14 -17.61 8.61
N ASP A 149 -13.54 -18.67 8.10
CA ASP A 149 -13.44 -19.95 8.79
C ASP A 149 -12.00 -20.40 9.10
N GLU A 150 -11.02 -19.57 8.74
CA GLU A 150 -9.57 -19.78 8.96
C GLU A 150 -9.07 -21.12 8.39
N GLN A 151 -9.57 -21.49 7.20
CA GLN A 151 -9.24 -22.76 6.56
C GLN A 151 -8.48 -22.57 5.27
N PHE A 152 -7.48 -23.44 5.05
CA PHE A 152 -6.75 -23.53 3.79
C PHE A 152 -7.45 -24.45 2.79
N THR A 153 -7.49 -24.03 1.52
CA THR A 153 -7.90 -24.86 0.39
C THR A 153 -6.81 -24.83 -0.68
N PRO A 154 -6.22 -25.99 -1.07
CA PRO A 154 -5.23 -26.03 -2.14
C PRO A 154 -5.89 -26.16 -3.51
N TYR A 155 -5.36 -25.47 -4.50
CA TYR A 155 -5.64 -25.64 -5.92
C TYR A 155 -4.37 -26.07 -6.62
N THR A 156 -4.35 -27.26 -7.21
CA THR A 156 -3.17 -27.84 -7.83
C THR A 156 -3.32 -27.94 -9.33
N PHE A 157 -2.22 -27.79 -10.06
CA PHE A 157 -2.18 -27.88 -11.50
C PHE A 157 -0.83 -28.42 -11.95
N ASP A 158 -0.78 -29.11 -13.09
CA ASP A 158 0.44 -29.78 -13.54
C ASP A 158 1.40 -28.80 -14.23
N GLY A 159 2.67 -28.81 -13.79
CA GLY A 159 3.79 -28.25 -14.52
C GLY A 159 3.93 -26.72 -14.51
N LEU A 160 3.36 -26.04 -13.52
CA LEU A 160 3.51 -24.60 -13.30
C LEU A 160 4.05 -24.31 -11.91
N THR A 161 4.75 -23.20 -11.76
CA THR A 161 5.01 -22.56 -10.46
C THR A 161 4.23 -21.26 -10.38
N THR A 162 3.74 -20.90 -9.19
CA THR A 162 3.15 -19.60 -8.92
C THR A 162 4.15 -18.79 -8.10
N ILE A 163 4.51 -17.61 -8.56
CA ILE A 163 5.52 -16.78 -7.86
C ILE A 163 4.90 -15.44 -7.46
N PHE A 164 4.92 -14.45 -8.33
CA PHE A 164 4.31 -13.15 -8.06
C PHE A 164 2.91 -13.12 -8.62
N MET A 165 1.99 -12.50 -7.91
CA MET A 165 0.58 -12.54 -8.24
C MET A 165 -0.07 -11.16 -8.16
N ASP A 166 -1.17 -11.00 -8.89
CA ASP A 166 -2.10 -9.88 -8.75
C ASP A 166 -3.52 -10.33 -9.10
N ILE A 167 -4.52 -9.55 -8.66
CA ILE A 167 -5.94 -9.84 -8.87
C ILE A 167 -6.56 -8.77 -9.77
N GLY A 168 -7.06 -9.19 -10.94
CA GLY A 168 -7.80 -8.31 -11.82
C GLY A 168 -9.19 -7.94 -11.28
N LYS A 169 -9.78 -6.87 -11.80
CA LYS A 169 -11.15 -6.45 -11.45
C LYS A 169 -12.22 -7.49 -11.82
N ASP A 170 -11.91 -8.39 -12.75
CA ASP A 170 -12.77 -9.55 -13.10
C ASP A 170 -12.71 -10.67 -12.03
N GLY A 171 -11.80 -10.55 -11.06
CA GLY A 171 -11.56 -11.48 -9.97
C GLY A 171 -10.63 -12.64 -10.32
N LYS A 172 -10.01 -12.63 -11.49
CA LYS A 172 -8.99 -13.61 -11.82
C LYS A 172 -7.67 -13.27 -11.14
N ILE A 173 -7.00 -14.31 -10.67
CA ILE A 173 -5.68 -14.24 -10.08
C ILE A 173 -4.66 -14.53 -11.17
N TRP A 174 -3.82 -13.54 -11.48
CA TRP A 174 -2.73 -13.67 -12.43
C TRP A 174 -1.44 -13.95 -11.69
N PHE A 175 -0.55 -14.74 -12.28
CA PHE A 175 0.72 -15.10 -11.65
C PHE A 175 1.82 -15.32 -12.68
N THR A 176 3.06 -15.13 -12.23
CA THR A 176 4.26 -15.47 -13.03
C THR A 176 4.64 -16.92 -12.79
N ASP A 177 5.03 -17.60 -13.87
CA ASP A 177 5.71 -18.89 -13.87
C ASP A 177 7.12 -18.66 -14.42
N THR A 178 7.97 -18.08 -13.58
CA THR A 178 9.32 -17.61 -13.96
C THR A 178 10.19 -18.72 -14.52
N PRO A 179 10.25 -19.92 -13.92
CA PRO A 179 11.11 -21.01 -14.46
C PRO A 179 10.73 -21.45 -15.85
N ASN A 180 9.46 -21.32 -16.25
CA ASN A 180 8.95 -21.80 -17.54
C ASN A 180 8.72 -20.67 -18.55
N SER A 181 9.09 -19.43 -18.23
CA SER A 181 8.87 -18.24 -19.09
C SER A 181 7.40 -18.05 -19.48
N LYS A 182 6.50 -18.19 -18.51
CA LYS A 182 5.06 -18.10 -18.70
C LYS A 182 4.43 -17.15 -17.70
N ILE A 183 3.22 -16.75 -18.00
CA ILE A 183 2.24 -16.29 -17.02
C ILE A 183 1.08 -17.27 -16.97
N GLY A 184 0.37 -17.28 -15.88
CA GLY A 184 -0.85 -18.05 -15.74
C GLY A 184 -1.95 -17.20 -15.12
N SER A 185 -3.17 -17.69 -15.21
CA SER A 185 -4.30 -17.15 -14.47
C SER A 185 -5.13 -18.27 -13.87
N PHE A 186 -5.74 -17.98 -12.75
CA PHE A 186 -6.73 -18.81 -12.08
C PHE A 186 -8.04 -18.03 -11.92
N ASP A 187 -9.14 -18.61 -12.35
CA ASP A 187 -10.47 -18.05 -12.13
C ASP A 187 -11.13 -18.75 -10.93
N PRO A 188 -11.27 -18.08 -9.77
CA PRO A 188 -11.88 -18.68 -8.59
C PRO A 188 -13.34 -19.10 -8.75
N LYS A 189 -14.06 -18.54 -9.73
CA LYS A 189 -15.48 -18.85 -9.99
C LYS A 189 -15.66 -20.18 -10.73
N THR A 190 -14.71 -20.48 -11.61
CA THR A 190 -14.77 -21.68 -12.46
C THR A 190 -13.75 -22.74 -12.04
N GLU A 191 -12.83 -22.38 -11.15
CA GLU A 191 -11.66 -23.17 -10.73
C GLU A 191 -10.77 -23.63 -11.90
N GLN A 192 -10.72 -22.81 -12.96
CA GLN A 192 -9.93 -23.13 -14.15
C GLN A 192 -8.61 -22.35 -14.18
N PHE A 193 -7.56 -23.03 -14.60
CA PHE A 193 -6.24 -22.44 -14.87
C PHE A 193 -6.03 -22.26 -16.36
N GLU A 194 -5.48 -21.12 -16.74
CA GLU A 194 -4.95 -20.86 -18.08
C GLU A 194 -3.46 -20.55 -18.01
N THR A 195 -2.72 -20.88 -19.06
CA THR A 195 -1.29 -20.57 -19.16
C THR A 195 -0.97 -19.93 -20.50
N ILE A 196 -0.07 -18.96 -20.48
CA ILE A 196 0.30 -18.18 -21.64
C ILE A 196 1.82 -18.15 -21.74
N GLN A 197 2.37 -18.61 -22.86
CA GLN A 197 3.80 -18.57 -23.14
C GLN A 197 4.22 -17.14 -23.45
N LEU A 198 5.24 -16.64 -22.77
CA LEU A 198 5.82 -15.32 -23.08
C LEU A 198 6.57 -15.35 -24.42
N PRO A 199 6.59 -14.23 -25.15
CA PRO A 199 7.38 -14.08 -26.34
C PRO A 199 8.88 -14.34 -26.07
N GLN A 200 9.59 -14.89 -27.04
CA GLN A 200 11.03 -15.10 -26.95
C GLN A 200 11.76 -13.98 -27.72
N PHE A 201 12.60 -13.24 -27.04
CA PHE A 201 13.24 -12.03 -27.59
C PHE A 201 14.69 -12.22 -28.01
N ASN A 202 15.37 -13.26 -27.51
CA ASN A 202 16.79 -13.45 -27.72
C ASN A 202 17.10 -14.84 -28.28
N LEU A 203 17.90 -14.90 -29.34
CA LEU A 203 18.35 -16.14 -29.95
C LEU A 203 19.35 -16.91 -29.07
N VAL A 204 19.99 -16.24 -28.11
CA VAL A 204 21.00 -16.81 -27.21
C VAL A 204 20.35 -17.29 -25.92
N SER A 205 19.49 -16.47 -25.30
CA SER A 205 18.68 -16.86 -24.13
C SER A 205 17.28 -17.25 -24.61
N LYS A 206 16.95 -18.52 -24.50
CA LYS A 206 15.62 -19.02 -24.89
C LYS A 206 14.54 -18.78 -23.83
N LYS A 207 14.87 -18.07 -22.75
CA LYS A 207 13.96 -17.85 -21.63
C LYS A 207 13.75 -16.36 -21.41
N SER A 208 12.53 -16.00 -21.07
CA SER A 208 12.17 -14.72 -20.48
C SER A 208 11.89 -14.97 -18.99
N LEU A 209 12.44 -14.13 -18.11
CA LEU A 209 12.28 -14.28 -16.67
C LEU A 209 11.28 -13.23 -16.15
N PRO A 210 9.98 -13.56 -16.10
CA PRO A 210 8.99 -12.67 -15.51
C PRO A 210 9.21 -12.57 -14.00
N THR A 211 9.33 -11.34 -13.49
CA THR A 211 9.61 -11.04 -12.07
C THR A 211 8.46 -10.36 -11.36
N SER A 212 7.46 -9.89 -12.11
CA SER A 212 6.24 -9.34 -11.53
C SER A 212 5.12 -9.38 -12.55
N VAL A 213 3.89 -9.33 -12.04
CA VAL A 213 2.66 -9.19 -12.81
C VAL A 213 1.80 -8.15 -12.13
N GLY A 214 1.15 -7.29 -12.91
CA GLY A 214 0.13 -6.35 -12.46
C GLY A 214 -1.04 -6.38 -13.42
N VAL A 215 -2.27 -6.16 -12.93
CA VAL A 215 -3.48 -6.16 -13.75
C VAL A 215 -4.12 -4.79 -13.71
N ASP A 216 -4.25 -4.15 -14.85
CA ASP A 216 -4.76 -2.80 -14.92
C ASP A 216 -6.32 -2.74 -14.86
N ASN A 217 -6.85 -1.52 -14.82
CA ASN A 217 -8.28 -1.29 -14.68
C ASN A 217 -9.11 -1.81 -15.86
N ASP A 218 -8.48 -2.08 -17.01
CA ASP A 218 -9.09 -2.67 -18.20
C ASP A 218 -8.93 -4.19 -18.23
N ASN A 219 -8.32 -4.76 -17.19
CA ASN A 219 -7.90 -6.16 -17.03
C ASN A 219 -6.82 -6.57 -18.03
N ASP A 220 -6.05 -5.64 -18.59
CA ASP A 220 -4.85 -5.97 -19.34
C ASP A 220 -3.71 -6.30 -18.35
N VAL A 221 -2.86 -7.23 -18.71
CA VAL A 221 -1.86 -7.80 -17.81
C VAL A 221 -0.48 -7.27 -18.15
N TRP A 222 0.15 -6.66 -17.19
CA TRP A 222 1.50 -6.10 -17.29
C TRP A 222 2.51 -7.06 -16.66
N ILE A 223 3.63 -7.30 -17.34
CA ILE A 223 4.64 -8.23 -16.91
C ILE A 223 6.02 -7.57 -17.01
N ALA A 224 6.77 -7.58 -15.89
CA ALA A 224 8.17 -7.19 -15.88
C ALA A 224 9.05 -8.39 -16.28
N VAL A 225 9.96 -8.18 -17.23
CA VAL A 225 10.87 -9.23 -17.72
C VAL A 225 12.30 -8.76 -17.49
N ILE A 226 12.88 -9.16 -16.35
CA ILE A 226 14.14 -8.64 -15.84
C ILE A 226 15.33 -8.87 -16.77
N ASP A 227 15.48 -10.07 -17.30
CA ASP A 227 16.62 -10.49 -18.14
C ASP A 227 16.62 -9.90 -19.54
N GLN A 228 15.49 -9.28 -19.95
CA GLN A 228 15.32 -8.64 -21.26
C GLN A 228 15.21 -7.12 -21.17
N SER A 229 15.14 -6.56 -19.95
CA SER A 229 14.94 -5.12 -19.67
C SER A 229 13.76 -4.52 -20.44
N LEU A 230 12.62 -5.19 -20.30
CA LEU A 230 11.37 -4.76 -20.95
C LEU A 230 10.16 -5.10 -20.09
N LEU A 231 9.04 -4.43 -20.41
CA LEU A 231 7.71 -4.81 -19.93
C LEU A 231 6.89 -5.37 -21.09
N LEU A 232 5.96 -6.25 -20.77
CA LEU A 232 4.95 -6.75 -21.67
C LEU A 232 3.57 -6.31 -21.21
N GLU A 233 2.76 -5.82 -22.11
CA GLU A 233 1.32 -5.62 -21.94
C GLU A 233 0.60 -6.74 -22.67
N TYR A 234 -0.11 -7.60 -21.94
CA TYR A 234 -0.92 -8.66 -22.55
C TYR A 234 -2.39 -8.26 -22.53
N ASN A 235 -2.95 -8.01 -23.69
CA ASN A 235 -4.36 -7.68 -23.83
C ASN A 235 -5.20 -8.95 -23.83
N GLN A 236 -6.03 -9.14 -22.79
CA GLN A 236 -6.85 -10.33 -22.61
C GLN A 236 -7.87 -10.56 -23.71
N SER A 237 -8.42 -9.50 -24.29
CA SER A 237 -9.45 -9.58 -25.34
C SER A 237 -8.89 -10.03 -26.68
N THR A 238 -7.73 -9.48 -27.07
CA THR A 238 -7.09 -9.77 -28.37
C THR A 238 -6.08 -10.90 -28.30
N LYS A 239 -5.70 -11.33 -27.08
CA LYS A 239 -4.67 -12.34 -26.81
C LYS A 239 -3.29 -11.98 -27.40
N LYS A 240 -2.96 -10.68 -27.44
CA LYS A 240 -1.72 -10.17 -28.00
C LYS A 240 -0.85 -9.50 -26.95
N PHE A 241 0.46 -9.60 -27.16
CA PHE A 241 1.46 -8.87 -26.40
C PHE A 241 1.89 -7.60 -27.13
N LYS A 242 2.07 -6.52 -26.36
CA LYS A 242 2.82 -5.33 -26.75
C LYS A 242 4.12 -5.32 -25.94
N ILE A 243 5.21 -4.95 -26.60
CA ILE A 243 6.56 -4.93 -26.01
C ILE A 243 6.93 -3.48 -25.74
N ILE A 244 7.39 -3.19 -24.53
CA ILE A 244 7.83 -1.87 -24.13
C ILE A 244 9.23 -2.01 -23.53
N ASN A 245 10.25 -1.49 -24.22
CA ASN A 245 11.62 -1.50 -23.73
C ASN A 245 11.82 -0.38 -22.72
N THR A 246 12.63 -0.62 -21.67
CA THR A 246 13.08 0.43 -20.75
C THR A 246 13.91 1.48 -21.52
N ILE A 247 13.93 2.73 -21.03
CA ILE A 247 14.76 3.80 -21.62
C ILE A 247 16.23 3.53 -21.33
N THR A 248 16.53 3.20 -20.07
CA THR A 248 17.88 2.81 -19.67
C THR A 248 18.14 1.36 -20.08
N PRO A 249 19.19 1.08 -20.84
CA PRO A 249 19.58 -0.30 -21.15
C PRO A 249 19.92 -1.08 -19.89
N GLU A 250 19.62 -2.38 -19.90
CA GLU A 250 19.90 -3.30 -18.80
C GLU A 250 19.31 -2.85 -17.45
N ALA A 251 18.16 -2.15 -17.49
CA ALA A 251 17.50 -1.61 -16.31
C ALA A 251 16.98 -2.69 -15.34
N GLY A 252 16.63 -3.86 -15.84
CA GLY A 252 16.15 -4.98 -15.04
C GLY A 252 14.84 -4.67 -14.31
N PRO A 253 13.72 -4.49 -15.02
CA PRO A 253 12.44 -4.19 -14.38
C PRO A 253 11.99 -5.34 -13.47
N THR A 254 11.47 -4.99 -12.29
CA THR A 254 11.01 -5.94 -11.26
C THR A 254 9.56 -5.66 -10.90
N ALA A 255 9.28 -5.20 -9.69
CA ALA A 255 7.92 -4.97 -9.21
C ALA A 255 7.08 -4.09 -10.14
N ILE A 256 5.80 -4.38 -10.22
CA ILE A 256 4.80 -3.57 -10.92
C ILE A 256 3.70 -3.21 -9.93
N GLU A 257 3.32 -1.94 -9.90
CA GLU A 257 2.12 -1.43 -9.24
C GLU A 257 1.34 -0.54 -10.20
N ILE A 258 0.01 -0.56 -10.09
CA ILE A 258 -0.87 0.21 -10.98
C ILE A 258 -1.72 1.14 -10.14
N ASP A 259 -1.65 2.45 -10.42
CA ASP A 259 -2.42 3.45 -9.70
C ASP A 259 -3.86 3.60 -10.22
N ASP A 260 -4.68 4.39 -9.53
CA ASP A 260 -6.08 4.63 -9.88
C ASP A 260 -6.26 5.30 -11.25
N SER A 261 -5.25 5.99 -11.74
CA SER A 261 -5.19 6.60 -13.07
C SER A 261 -4.71 5.65 -14.16
N ASN A 262 -4.52 4.38 -13.81
CA ASN A 262 -4.03 3.34 -14.73
C ASN A 262 -2.58 3.54 -15.20
N ASN A 263 -1.81 4.35 -14.46
CA ASN A 263 -0.37 4.40 -14.69
C ASN A 263 0.28 3.13 -14.14
N VAL A 264 1.25 2.62 -14.88
CA VAL A 264 2.02 1.43 -14.51
C VAL A 264 3.37 1.87 -13.97
N TRP A 265 3.56 1.70 -12.69
CA TRP A 265 4.81 1.98 -11.99
C TRP A 265 5.63 0.70 -11.87
N PHE A 266 6.94 0.79 -12.05
CA PHE A 266 7.83 -0.37 -11.93
C PHE A 266 9.20 0.03 -11.42
N ALA A 267 9.83 -0.90 -10.68
CA ALA A 267 11.19 -0.72 -10.21
C ALA A 267 12.19 -1.15 -11.29
N GLU A 268 13.27 -0.40 -11.44
CA GLU A 268 14.42 -0.74 -12.30
C GLU A 268 15.61 -1.15 -11.44
N SER A 269 15.60 -2.43 -11.06
CA SER A 269 16.42 -2.98 -10.00
C SER A 269 17.92 -2.85 -10.25
N LEU A 270 18.37 -3.04 -11.49
CA LEU A 270 19.80 -3.05 -11.81
C LEU A 270 20.42 -1.64 -11.96
N VAL A 271 19.58 -0.62 -12.07
CA VAL A 271 20.05 0.78 -12.26
C VAL A 271 19.56 1.74 -11.17
N GLY A 272 18.77 1.23 -10.21
CA GLY A 272 18.33 1.99 -9.04
C GLY A 272 17.36 3.12 -9.37
N LYS A 273 16.44 2.90 -10.30
CA LYS A 273 15.45 3.88 -10.77
C LYS A 273 14.02 3.41 -10.58
N LEU A 274 13.09 4.34 -10.78
CA LEU A 274 11.66 4.10 -10.85
C LEU A 274 11.18 4.44 -12.27
N GLY A 275 10.45 3.53 -12.91
CA GLY A 275 9.80 3.75 -14.19
C GLY A 275 8.31 3.96 -14.06
N LYS A 276 7.72 4.74 -14.97
CA LYS A 276 6.29 4.96 -15.12
C LYS A 276 5.87 4.85 -16.57
N ILE A 277 4.84 4.08 -16.85
CA ILE A 277 4.11 4.15 -18.11
C ILE A 277 2.80 4.88 -17.83
N ASP A 278 2.59 6.00 -18.50
CA ASP A 278 1.38 6.81 -18.35
C ASP A 278 0.14 6.06 -18.85
N GLY A 279 -0.92 6.05 -18.05
CA GLY A 279 -2.13 5.28 -18.32
C GLY A 279 -2.88 5.73 -19.58
N GLU A 280 -2.83 7.01 -19.92
CA GLU A 280 -3.52 7.61 -21.07
C GLU A 280 -2.64 7.64 -22.32
N THR A 281 -1.45 8.24 -22.21
CA THR A 281 -0.55 8.48 -23.35
C THR A 281 0.29 7.27 -23.71
N LYS A 282 0.47 6.33 -22.78
CA LYS A 282 1.36 5.17 -22.86
C LYS A 282 2.83 5.56 -23.08
N GLU A 283 3.19 6.77 -22.69
CA GLU A 283 4.59 7.23 -22.67
C GLU A 283 5.30 6.68 -21.46
N LEU A 284 6.54 6.24 -21.64
CA LEU A 284 7.41 5.76 -20.57
C LEU A 284 8.31 6.90 -20.11
N THR A 285 8.40 7.09 -18.79
CA THR A 285 9.28 8.02 -18.10
C THR A 285 10.07 7.29 -17.03
N GLU A 286 11.32 7.65 -16.83
CA GLU A 286 12.17 7.14 -15.74
C GLU A 286 12.50 8.27 -14.76
N TYR A 287 12.46 7.96 -13.47
CA TYR A 287 12.76 8.86 -12.36
C TYR A 287 13.93 8.29 -11.57
N ALA A 288 14.85 9.16 -11.15
CA ALA A 288 16.02 8.74 -10.39
C ALA A 288 16.30 9.71 -9.24
N PRO A 289 16.53 9.20 -8.01
CA PRO A 289 17.07 10.02 -6.93
C PRO A 289 18.52 10.44 -7.24
N GLU A 290 19.05 11.42 -6.49
CA GLU A 290 20.46 11.85 -6.62
C GLU A 290 21.43 10.67 -6.41
N GLU A 291 21.14 9.82 -5.42
CA GLU A 291 21.87 8.57 -5.19
C GLU A 291 20.99 7.40 -5.65
N PRO A 292 21.45 6.54 -6.56
CA PRO A 292 20.68 5.40 -7.01
C PRO A 292 20.18 4.53 -5.86
N MET A 293 18.95 4.05 -5.96
CA MET A 293 18.40 3.10 -4.99
C MET A 293 19.17 1.78 -5.03
N ALA A 294 19.33 1.16 -3.87
CA ALA A 294 20.10 -0.09 -3.72
C ALA A 294 19.20 -1.29 -4.08
N GLU A 295 19.17 -1.68 -5.35
CA GLU A 295 18.37 -2.79 -5.88
C GLU A 295 16.87 -2.65 -5.48
N PRO A 296 16.15 -1.64 -5.99
CA PRO A 296 14.73 -1.49 -5.74
C PRO A 296 13.99 -2.73 -6.27
N PHE A 297 13.20 -3.39 -5.41
CA PHE A 297 12.61 -4.68 -5.78
C PHE A 297 11.11 -4.77 -5.53
N ALA A 298 10.57 -4.19 -4.47
CA ALA A 298 9.15 -4.17 -4.19
C ALA A 298 8.63 -2.72 -4.21
N LEU A 299 7.42 -2.57 -4.70
CA LEU A 299 6.70 -1.30 -4.77
C LEU A 299 5.38 -1.40 -3.99
N MET A 300 4.89 -0.26 -3.57
CA MET A 300 3.54 -0.09 -3.05
C MET A 300 3.10 1.37 -3.28
N ILE A 301 1.83 1.58 -3.56
CA ILE A 301 1.23 2.91 -3.73
C ILE A 301 0.38 3.20 -2.49
N ASP A 302 0.62 4.35 -1.85
CA ASP A 302 -0.21 4.77 -0.71
C ASP A 302 -1.47 5.55 -1.18
N LYS A 303 -2.37 5.83 -0.25
CA LYS A 303 -3.63 6.55 -0.52
C LYS A 303 -3.44 7.99 -1.03
N ASP A 304 -2.26 8.58 -0.84
CA ASP A 304 -1.88 9.91 -1.30
C ASP A 304 -1.10 9.83 -2.63
N GLU A 305 -1.15 8.65 -3.30
CA GLU A 305 -0.48 8.33 -4.57
C GLU A 305 1.06 8.43 -4.52
N ASN A 306 1.67 8.37 -3.34
CA ASN A 306 3.12 8.24 -3.26
C ASN A 306 3.54 6.81 -3.55
N ILE A 307 4.67 6.65 -4.23
CA ILE A 307 5.25 5.36 -4.55
C ILE A 307 6.33 5.02 -3.51
N TRP A 308 6.11 3.94 -2.81
CA TRP A 308 7.06 3.40 -1.84
C TRP A 308 7.86 2.28 -2.46
N ILE A 309 9.17 2.30 -2.27
CA ILE A 309 10.12 1.41 -2.92
C ILE A 309 11.01 0.78 -1.87
N ALA A 310 11.01 -0.54 -1.76
CA ALA A 310 11.95 -1.27 -0.89
C ALA A 310 13.29 -1.45 -1.58
N GLU A 311 14.38 -1.05 -0.91
CA GLU A 311 15.74 -1.22 -1.39
C GLU A 311 16.31 -2.55 -0.85
N HIS A 312 16.23 -3.61 -1.67
CA HIS A 312 16.46 -4.99 -1.24
C HIS A 312 17.86 -5.30 -0.69
N ILE A 313 18.90 -4.61 -1.14
CA ILE A 313 20.27 -4.78 -0.64
C ILE A 313 20.77 -3.65 0.25
N GLY A 314 19.85 -2.82 0.72
CA GLY A 314 20.15 -1.72 1.63
C GLY A 314 19.07 -1.57 2.71
N PRO A 315 19.43 -1.15 3.94
CA PRO A 315 18.45 -1.01 5.02
C PRO A 315 17.62 0.26 4.84
N ALA A 316 16.89 0.36 3.73
CA ALA A 316 16.11 1.55 3.42
C ALA A 316 14.84 1.24 2.62
N VAL A 317 13.86 2.11 2.79
CA VAL A 317 12.76 2.28 1.85
C VAL A 317 12.81 3.72 1.31
N THR A 318 12.48 3.89 0.05
CA THR A 318 12.46 5.20 -0.59
C THR A 318 11.04 5.55 -0.98
N LYS A 319 10.60 6.75 -0.64
CA LYS A 319 9.30 7.31 -1.03
C LYS A 319 9.50 8.28 -2.18
N TYR A 320 8.75 8.12 -3.25
CA TYR A 320 8.65 9.08 -4.34
C TYR A 320 7.29 9.77 -4.30
N ASN A 321 7.27 11.08 -4.32
CA ASN A 321 6.05 11.89 -4.42
C ASN A 321 5.91 12.41 -5.86
N PRO A 322 4.91 11.92 -6.64
CA PRO A 322 4.76 12.33 -8.05
C PRO A 322 4.34 13.79 -8.24
N ILE A 323 3.67 14.39 -7.24
CA ILE A 323 3.21 15.79 -7.31
C ILE A 323 4.37 16.76 -7.11
N LEU A 324 5.26 16.45 -6.17
CA LEU A 324 6.42 17.28 -5.83
C LEU A 324 7.67 16.91 -6.64
N ASP A 325 7.63 15.80 -7.37
CA ASP A 325 8.76 15.22 -8.12
C ASP A 325 10.01 15.10 -7.24
N ASN A 326 9.85 14.48 -6.05
CA ASN A 326 10.96 14.32 -5.12
C ASN A 326 10.99 12.93 -4.47
N PHE A 327 12.21 12.50 -4.16
CA PHE A 327 12.49 11.27 -3.43
C PHE A 327 12.87 11.59 -1.98
N GLU A 328 12.38 10.75 -1.06
CA GLU A 328 12.73 10.76 0.36
C GLU A 328 13.19 9.36 0.76
N LYS A 329 14.43 9.24 1.21
CA LYS A 329 15.02 7.98 1.68
C LYS A 329 14.83 7.83 3.19
N ILE A 330 14.19 6.75 3.61
CA ILE A 330 13.95 6.39 5.00
C ILE A 330 14.85 5.20 5.36
N THR A 331 15.84 5.46 6.20
CA THR A 331 16.77 4.41 6.64
C THR A 331 16.15 3.60 7.79
N ILE A 332 16.14 2.27 7.66
CA ILE A 332 15.70 1.35 8.70
C ILE A 332 16.82 1.27 9.75
N SER A 333 16.42 1.30 11.03
CA SER A 333 17.37 1.39 12.16
C SER A 333 18.33 0.19 12.25
N ASN A 334 17.88 -0.99 11.83
CA ASN A 334 18.70 -2.19 11.81
C ASN A 334 19.53 -2.24 10.51
N PRO A 335 20.88 -2.16 10.58
CA PRO A 335 21.73 -2.14 9.38
C PRO A 335 21.79 -3.48 8.63
N GLU A 336 21.31 -4.58 9.25
CA GLU A 336 21.21 -5.90 8.60
C GLU A 336 19.85 -6.10 7.92
N SER A 337 18.95 -5.11 8.00
CA SER A 337 17.66 -5.14 7.34
C SER A 337 17.80 -5.23 5.83
N LEU A 338 17.08 -6.16 5.24
CA LEU A 338 16.86 -6.27 3.79
C LEU A 338 15.35 -6.15 3.56
N PRO A 339 14.82 -4.93 3.40
CA PRO A 339 13.40 -4.71 3.23
C PRO A 339 12.92 -5.32 1.91
N PHE A 340 11.69 -5.86 1.94
CA PHE A 340 11.10 -6.47 0.77
C PHE A 340 9.65 -6.02 0.59
N GLY A 341 8.65 -6.86 0.87
CA GLY A 341 7.25 -6.49 0.78
C GLY A 341 6.84 -5.45 1.81
N MET A 342 5.88 -4.62 1.44
CA MET A 342 5.34 -3.53 2.26
C MET A 342 3.82 -3.56 2.24
N ALA A 343 3.20 -3.13 3.35
CA ALA A 343 1.77 -2.92 3.44
C ALA A 343 1.46 -1.73 4.36
N ILE A 344 0.32 -1.10 4.17
CA ILE A 344 -0.15 0.00 5.03
C ILE A 344 -1.35 -0.47 5.84
N ASP A 345 -1.28 -0.29 7.17
CA ASP A 345 -2.39 -0.58 8.04
C ASP A 345 -3.46 0.53 8.02
N LYS A 346 -4.59 0.30 8.68
CA LYS A 346 -5.70 1.27 8.80
C LYS A 346 -5.34 2.58 9.52
N TYR A 347 -4.17 2.66 10.12
CA TYR A 347 -3.64 3.84 10.80
C TYR A 347 -2.58 4.58 9.98
N ASP A 348 -2.36 4.19 8.72
CA ASP A 348 -1.32 4.68 7.82
C ASP A 348 0.10 4.40 8.34
N ASN A 349 0.31 3.35 9.12
CA ASN A 349 1.64 2.87 9.40
C ASN A 349 2.08 1.93 8.29
N MET A 350 3.33 2.08 7.88
CA MET A 350 3.96 1.19 6.93
C MET A 350 4.51 -0.04 7.65
N TRP A 351 4.09 -1.22 7.24
CA TRP A 351 4.64 -2.50 7.67
C TRP A 351 5.58 -3.01 6.59
N ILE A 352 6.80 -3.38 6.98
CA ILE A 352 7.88 -3.75 6.07
C ILE A 352 8.39 -5.12 6.47
N ALA A 353 8.35 -6.08 5.55
CA ALA A 353 8.97 -7.39 5.73
C ALA A 353 10.50 -7.26 5.67
N GLN A 354 11.19 -7.94 6.58
CA GLN A 354 12.64 -8.01 6.60
C GLN A 354 13.10 -9.42 6.18
N HIS A 355 13.60 -9.54 4.98
CA HIS A 355 13.85 -10.79 4.28
C HIS A 355 14.69 -11.83 5.06
N VAL A 356 15.69 -11.41 5.81
CA VAL A 356 16.64 -12.29 6.50
C VAL A 356 16.64 -12.17 8.02
N ILE A 357 15.78 -11.30 8.53
CA ILE A 357 15.62 -11.05 9.97
C ILE A 357 14.21 -11.48 10.36
N ASP A 358 14.07 -12.25 11.44
CA ASP A 358 12.76 -12.71 11.90
C ASP A 358 12.01 -11.60 12.62
N SER A 359 11.73 -10.53 11.87
CA SER A 359 10.91 -9.40 12.34
C SER A 359 10.30 -8.63 11.18
N LEU A 360 9.23 -7.90 11.49
CA LEU A 360 8.67 -6.83 10.66
C LEU A 360 9.11 -5.48 11.21
N VAL A 361 9.22 -4.48 10.37
CA VAL A 361 9.35 -3.08 10.80
C VAL A 361 8.02 -2.38 10.62
N VAL A 362 7.59 -1.64 11.64
CA VAL A 362 6.47 -0.70 11.55
C VAL A 362 7.02 0.71 11.52
N TYR A 363 6.68 1.48 10.52
CA TYR A 363 7.05 2.87 10.37
C TYR A 363 5.83 3.78 10.44
N ASP A 364 5.80 4.65 11.48
CA ASP A 364 4.82 5.72 11.60
C ASP A 364 5.25 6.91 10.74
N GLN A 365 4.59 7.11 9.60
CA GLN A 365 4.90 8.18 8.66
C GLN A 365 4.71 9.58 9.25
N ASN A 366 3.80 9.76 10.22
CA ASN A 366 3.48 11.07 10.79
C ASN A 366 4.54 11.53 11.80
N ASN A 367 5.07 10.58 12.59
CA ASN A 367 6.03 10.87 13.64
C ASN A 367 7.46 10.48 13.26
N GLN A 368 7.65 9.85 12.09
CA GLN A 368 8.93 9.34 11.61
C GLN A 368 9.61 8.39 12.60
N GLN A 369 8.81 7.57 13.27
CA GLN A 369 9.26 6.59 14.25
C GLN A 369 9.16 5.18 13.69
N MET A 370 10.05 4.30 14.15
CA MET A 370 10.07 2.89 13.78
C MET A 370 9.99 1.99 15.02
N MET A 371 9.37 0.83 14.83
CA MET A 371 9.31 -0.24 15.82
C MET A 371 9.54 -1.57 15.10
N GLU A 372 10.37 -2.43 15.68
CA GLU A 372 10.50 -3.83 15.26
C GLU A 372 9.47 -4.72 15.94
N VAL A 373 8.85 -5.60 15.18
CA VAL A 373 7.91 -6.62 15.64
C VAL A 373 8.52 -7.99 15.35
N PRO A 374 9.02 -8.70 16.38
CA PRO A 374 9.64 -10.00 16.18
C PRO A 374 8.62 -11.06 15.75
N ILE A 375 9.02 -11.88 14.78
CA ILE A 375 8.28 -13.07 14.34
C ILE A 375 8.68 -14.25 15.22
N PRO A 376 7.73 -15.06 15.75
CA PRO A 376 8.05 -16.15 16.68
C PRO A 376 8.88 -17.27 16.06
N THR A 377 8.69 -17.55 14.77
CA THR A 377 9.41 -18.61 14.04
C THR A 377 10.82 -18.17 13.69
N GLU A 378 11.83 -18.89 14.21
CA GLU A 378 13.23 -18.70 13.85
C GLU A 378 13.48 -19.16 12.40
N GLY A 379 14.16 -18.33 11.60
CA GLY A 379 14.43 -18.56 10.20
C GLY A 379 13.19 -18.51 9.32
N SER A 380 12.21 -17.70 9.68
CA SER A 380 10.91 -17.53 8.99
C SER A 380 11.06 -17.18 7.51
N PHE A 381 12.02 -16.30 7.16
CA PHE A 381 12.29 -15.85 5.80
C PHE A 381 11.06 -15.17 5.18
N THR A 382 10.58 -14.13 5.85
CA THR A 382 9.40 -13.37 5.44
C THR A 382 9.77 -12.36 4.37
N GLN A 383 9.10 -12.46 3.21
CA GLN A 383 9.36 -11.58 2.07
C GLN A 383 8.21 -10.61 1.79
N PHE A 384 6.98 -11.06 1.88
CA PHE A 384 5.83 -10.26 1.51
C PHE A 384 4.82 -10.17 2.65
N VAL A 385 4.20 -9.02 2.72
CA VAL A 385 3.20 -8.65 3.69
C VAL A 385 2.06 -7.93 2.99
N ILE A 386 0.83 -8.14 3.45
CA ILE A 386 -0.38 -7.49 2.92
C ILE A 386 -1.31 -7.09 4.07
N ALA A 387 -2.11 -6.05 3.88
CA ALA A 387 -3.16 -5.65 4.80
C ALA A 387 -4.54 -6.09 4.28
N ASP A 388 -5.42 -6.50 5.17
CA ASP A 388 -6.83 -6.71 4.86
C ASP A 388 -7.68 -5.46 5.16
N ASP A 389 -8.98 -5.52 4.86
CA ASP A 389 -9.92 -4.41 5.09
C ASP A 389 -10.13 -4.05 6.57
N ASN A 390 -9.81 -4.97 7.50
CA ASN A 390 -9.83 -4.69 8.94
C ASN A 390 -8.58 -3.97 9.40
N GLY A 391 -7.53 -3.94 8.56
CA GLY A 391 -6.21 -3.44 8.83
C GLY A 391 -5.35 -4.43 9.62
N ASP A 392 -5.72 -5.71 9.58
CA ASP A 392 -4.85 -6.78 10.05
C ASP A 392 -3.77 -7.04 9.00
N ILE A 393 -2.56 -7.32 9.49
CA ILE A 393 -1.39 -7.50 8.64
C ILE A 393 -1.10 -8.98 8.51
N TRP A 394 -1.09 -9.44 7.27
CA TRP A 394 -0.83 -10.83 6.91
C TRP A 394 0.52 -10.97 6.24
N PHE A 395 1.28 -11.97 6.60
CA PHE A 395 2.58 -12.27 6.01
C PHE A 395 2.82 -13.77 5.93
N VAL A 396 3.71 -14.18 5.05
CA VAL A 396 4.04 -15.58 4.85
C VAL A 396 5.47 -15.87 5.33
N GLU A 397 5.63 -16.97 6.01
CA GLU A 397 6.91 -17.49 6.46
C GLU A 397 7.35 -18.58 5.47
N GLN A 398 8.11 -18.18 4.47
CA GLN A 398 8.45 -19.08 3.35
C GLN A 398 9.17 -20.34 3.80
N ARG A 399 10.09 -20.24 4.76
CA ARG A 399 10.82 -21.39 5.30
C ARG A 399 10.11 -22.02 6.49
N GLY A 400 9.31 -21.24 7.21
CA GLY A 400 8.47 -21.72 8.31
C GLY A 400 7.27 -22.54 7.84
N GLY A 401 6.84 -22.35 6.58
CA GLY A 401 5.63 -22.98 6.04
C GLY A 401 4.36 -22.53 6.79
N LYS A 402 4.27 -21.24 7.09
CA LYS A 402 3.15 -20.64 7.84
C LYS A 402 2.64 -19.36 7.18
N LEU A 403 1.41 -19.04 7.50
CA LEU A 403 0.75 -17.78 7.27
C LEU A 403 0.60 -17.08 8.63
#